data_6e4b881edb37abcd43e931be1e5eb3e0
#
_entry.id   6e4b881edb37abcd43e931be1e5eb3e0
#
_cell.length_a   1.000
_cell.length_b   1.000
_cell.length_c   1.000
_cell.angle_alpha   90.00
_cell.angle_beta   90.00
_cell.angle_gamma   90.00
#
_symmetry.space_group_name_H-M   'P 1'
#
loop_
_entity.id
_entity.type
_entity.pdbx_description
1 polymer ?
#
loop_
_entity_poly.entity_id
_entity_poly.type
_entity_poly.pdbx_seq_one_letter_code
_entity_poly.pdbx_strand_id
1 'polypeptide(L)'
;MRICLVASARFPVAEPFQGGLEAHTATLAHALADRGHRVSVFAAPGSDPSLDVEELDVPPFEPSAAARADVGAHPDAWMREHHAYLALMLRLARGGQSRFDVVHNNSLHHLPVAMAPMVSVPMVTTLHTPPLGWLESAIAMSGDASTFAAVSRHTAAAWSHAVQAEVVPNGVDTSRWQPGPGGGRAVWTGRLVPEKAPHLAILAARRAGLAIDLAGPVLDADYVRREVEPLLGDDARLVGHLHTDALCDLVGRAGVALVTPQWDEPYGLVAAEAM
;
A
#
# COMPACT_ATOMS: atom_id res chain seq x y z
N MET A 1 -9.35 -17.02 14.60
CA MET A 1 -9.84 -17.22 13.22
C MET A 1 -8.65 -17.52 12.32
N ARG A 2 -8.92 -18.17 11.18
CA ARG A 2 -7.96 -18.36 10.08
C ARG A 2 -8.26 -17.28 9.03
N ILE A 3 -7.31 -16.39 8.82
CA ILE A 3 -7.49 -15.20 7.99
C ILE A 3 -6.63 -15.35 6.72
N CYS A 4 -7.26 -15.21 5.56
CA CYS A 4 -6.58 -15.01 4.30
C CYS A 4 -6.41 -13.51 4.07
N LEU A 5 -5.22 -12.97 4.25
CA LEU A 5 -4.92 -11.56 4.01
C LEU A 5 -4.34 -11.40 2.61
N VAL A 6 -5.08 -10.74 1.71
CA VAL A 6 -4.67 -10.53 0.33
C VAL A 6 -4.02 -9.16 0.20
N ALA A 7 -2.73 -9.13 -0.03
CA ALA A 7 -1.93 -7.92 -0.22
C ALA A 7 -1.89 -7.43 -1.68
N SER A 8 -1.26 -6.29 -1.91
CA SER A 8 -0.87 -5.87 -3.25
C SER A 8 0.21 -6.81 -3.81
N ALA A 9 0.07 -7.23 -5.06
CA ALA A 9 1.10 -8.00 -5.76
C ALA A 9 2.16 -7.10 -6.42
N ARG A 10 2.04 -5.77 -6.27
CA ARG A 10 2.92 -4.81 -6.96
C ARG A 10 4.30 -4.71 -6.32
N PHE A 11 4.36 -4.74 -5.01
CA PHE A 11 5.60 -4.67 -4.25
C PHE A 11 5.61 -5.70 -3.13
N PRO A 12 6.78 -6.24 -2.76
CA PRO A 12 6.91 -7.11 -1.60
C PRO A 12 6.47 -6.42 -0.31
N VAL A 13 5.80 -7.17 0.56
CA VAL A 13 5.51 -6.74 1.93
C VAL A 13 6.75 -7.04 2.77
N ALA A 14 7.77 -6.22 2.62
CA ALA A 14 9.07 -6.33 3.30
C ALA A 14 9.71 -4.95 3.49
N GLU A 15 10.45 -4.79 4.57
CA GLU A 15 11.22 -3.56 4.84
C GLU A 15 12.49 -3.48 3.97
N PRO A 16 12.89 -2.28 3.53
CA PRO A 16 12.16 -1.03 3.65
C PRO A 16 10.94 -0.98 2.72
N PHE A 17 9.78 -0.61 3.26
CA PHE A 17 8.51 -0.67 2.52
C PHE A 17 8.44 0.35 1.38
N GLN A 18 7.99 -0.08 0.22
CA GLN A 18 7.82 0.79 -0.96
C GLN A 18 6.68 1.81 -0.81
N GLY A 19 5.76 1.57 0.10
CA GLY A 19 4.65 2.48 0.38
C GLY A 19 3.85 2.12 1.63
N GLY A 20 2.90 2.99 1.95
CA GLY A 20 2.05 2.83 3.14
C GLY A 20 1.15 1.59 3.10
N LEU A 21 0.81 1.07 1.92
CA LEU A 21 -0.02 -0.12 1.81
C LEU A 21 0.73 -1.39 2.25
N GLU A 22 1.99 -1.52 1.87
CA GLU A 22 2.86 -2.62 2.28
C GLU A 22 3.16 -2.55 3.79
N ALA A 23 3.48 -1.36 4.32
CA ALA A 23 3.67 -1.11 5.75
C ALA A 23 2.39 -1.44 6.55
N HIS A 24 1.24 -0.96 6.10
CA HIS A 24 -0.06 -1.27 6.71
C HIS A 24 -0.34 -2.78 6.71
N THR A 25 -0.09 -3.47 5.60
CA THR A 25 -0.34 -4.92 5.49
C THR A 25 0.51 -5.70 6.48
N ALA A 26 1.81 -5.37 6.60
CA ALA A 26 2.71 -6.00 7.59
C ALA A 26 2.23 -5.74 9.03
N THR A 27 1.96 -4.49 9.37
CA THR A 27 1.47 -4.09 10.71
C THR A 27 0.15 -4.79 11.06
N LEU A 28 -0.80 -4.86 10.11
CA LEU A 28 -2.07 -5.54 10.29
C LEU A 28 -1.88 -7.06 10.50
N ALA A 29 -1.02 -7.71 9.71
CA ALA A 29 -0.75 -9.13 9.83
C ALA A 29 -0.18 -9.48 11.21
N HIS A 30 0.82 -8.73 11.68
CA HIS A 30 1.39 -8.90 13.02
C HIS A 30 0.35 -8.64 14.12
N ALA A 31 -0.40 -7.53 14.06
CA ALA A 31 -1.40 -7.19 15.04
C ALA A 31 -2.54 -8.23 15.15
N LEU A 32 -2.92 -8.87 14.04
CA LEU A 32 -3.89 -9.97 14.04
C LEU A 32 -3.29 -11.24 14.62
N ALA A 33 -2.03 -11.57 14.30
CA ALA A 33 -1.33 -12.72 14.87
C ALA A 33 -1.15 -12.58 16.39
N ASP A 34 -0.77 -11.42 16.88
CA ASP A 34 -0.64 -11.11 18.32
C ASP A 34 -1.96 -11.25 19.09
N ARG A 35 -3.10 -11.10 18.39
CA ARG A 35 -4.43 -11.35 18.93
C ARG A 35 -4.88 -12.83 18.85
N GLY A 36 -3.95 -13.72 18.46
CA GLY A 36 -4.20 -15.16 18.41
C GLY A 36 -4.92 -15.62 17.14
N HIS A 37 -4.95 -14.84 16.07
CA HIS A 37 -5.44 -15.29 14.77
C HIS A 37 -4.33 -15.98 13.98
N ARG A 38 -4.70 -16.95 13.13
CA ARG A 38 -3.80 -17.52 12.14
C ARG A 38 -3.95 -16.74 10.84
N VAL A 39 -2.92 -16.01 10.46
CA VAL A 39 -2.94 -15.13 9.29
C VAL A 39 -2.02 -15.72 8.23
N SER A 40 -2.54 -16.04 7.05
CA SER A 40 -1.72 -16.33 5.87
C SER A 40 -1.79 -15.14 4.92
N VAL A 41 -0.64 -14.58 4.60
CA VAL A 41 -0.53 -13.38 3.76
C VAL A 41 -0.24 -13.78 2.32
N PHE A 42 -1.14 -13.43 1.41
CA PHE A 42 -0.94 -13.61 -0.02
C PHE A 42 -0.33 -12.33 -0.59
N ALA A 43 0.96 -12.34 -0.90
CA ALA A 43 1.73 -11.14 -1.25
C ALA A 43 2.73 -11.40 -2.39
N ALA A 44 3.32 -10.33 -2.93
CA ALA A 44 4.32 -10.41 -3.98
C ALA A 44 5.54 -11.25 -3.55
N PRO A 45 6.23 -11.94 -4.48
CA PRO A 45 7.49 -12.61 -4.20
C PRO A 45 8.52 -11.68 -3.54
N GLY A 46 9.29 -12.22 -2.59
CA GLY A 46 10.27 -11.46 -1.81
C GLY A 46 9.69 -10.73 -0.59
N SER A 47 8.42 -10.99 -0.24
CA SER A 47 7.84 -10.53 1.03
C SER A 47 8.47 -11.21 2.23
N ASP A 48 8.38 -10.58 3.41
CA ASP A 48 8.98 -11.06 4.64
C ASP A 48 8.44 -12.45 5.03
N PRO A 49 9.27 -13.49 5.12
CA PRO A 49 8.85 -14.85 5.45
C PRO A 49 8.26 -14.99 6.86
N SER A 50 8.50 -14.04 7.78
CA SER A 50 7.89 -14.04 9.12
C SER A 50 6.37 -13.83 9.09
N LEU A 51 5.81 -13.37 7.96
CA LEU A 51 4.38 -13.10 7.78
C LEU A 51 3.53 -14.31 7.34
N ASP A 52 4.06 -15.54 7.37
CA ASP A 52 3.38 -16.74 6.80
C ASP A 52 2.90 -16.46 5.36
N VAL A 53 3.84 -16.07 4.49
CA VAL A 53 3.58 -15.62 3.13
C VAL A 53 3.33 -16.79 2.20
N GLU A 54 2.23 -16.72 1.45
CA GLU A 54 2.02 -17.47 0.21
C GLU A 54 2.18 -16.50 -0.97
N GLU A 55 3.12 -16.78 -1.86
CA GLU A 55 3.42 -15.85 -2.95
C GLU A 55 2.27 -15.72 -3.95
N LEU A 56 1.93 -14.48 -4.26
CA LEU A 56 1.07 -14.10 -5.39
C LEU A 56 1.92 -14.08 -6.65
N ASP A 57 2.12 -15.25 -7.21
CA ASP A 57 2.81 -15.41 -8.50
C ASP A 57 2.12 -16.50 -9.32
N VAL A 58 2.48 -16.57 -10.58
CA VAL A 58 2.04 -17.61 -11.53
C VAL A 58 3.26 -18.36 -12.05
N PRO A 59 3.11 -19.67 -12.36
CA PRO A 59 4.19 -20.42 -12.99
C PRO A 59 4.70 -19.67 -14.23
N PRO A 60 6.00 -19.71 -14.51
CA PRO A 60 6.56 -19.16 -15.74
C PRO A 60 5.79 -19.67 -16.95
N PHE A 61 5.34 -18.74 -17.77
CA PHE A 61 4.62 -19.03 -19.01
C PHE A 61 5.29 -18.29 -20.18
N GLU A 62 5.62 -19.04 -21.21
CA GLU A 62 6.14 -18.45 -22.44
C GLU A 62 5.05 -18.44 -23.52
N PRO A 63 4.60 -17.25 -23.93
CA PRO A 63 3.66 -17.12 -25.04
C PRO A 63 4.25 -17.72 -26.34
N SER A 64 3.39 -18.28 -27.18
CA SER A 64 3.79 -18.71 -28.52
C SER A 64 4.35 -17.55 -29.35
N ALA A 65 5.09 -17.86 -30.42
CA ALA A 65 5.61 -16.84 -31.32
C ALA A 65 4.49 -15.97 -31.93
N ALA A 66 3.34 -16.58 -32.25
CA ALA A 66 2.17 -15.86 -32.74
C ALA A 66 1.57 -14.90 -31.70
N ALA A 67 1.47 -15.34 -30.43
CA ALA A 67 0.97 -14.48 -29.35
C ALA A 67 1.94 -13.32 -29.04
N ARG A 68 3.25 -13.54 -29.13
CA ARG A 68 4.25 -12.46 -28.98
C ARG A 68 4.23 -11.43 -30.12
N ALA A 69 3.72 -11.79 -31.27
CA ALA A 69 3.59 -10.88 -32.42
C ALA A 69 2.31 -10.03 -32.36
N ASP A 70 1.43 -10.28 -31.39
CA ASP A 70 0.19 -9.50 -31.23
C ASP A 70 0.53 -8.10 -30.69
N VAL A 71 0.29 -7.08 -31.52
CA VAL A 71 0.51 -5.66 -31.16
C VAL A 71 -0.48 -5.13 -30.13
N GLY A 72 -1.57 -5.86 -29.88
CA GLY A 72 -2.59 -5.54 -28.87
C GLY A 72 -2.35 -6.24 -27.53
N ALA A 73 -1.28 -7.05 -27.40
CA ALA A 73 -0.99 -7.76 -26.17
C ALA A 73 -0.68 -6.79 -25.00
N HIS A 74 -1.27 -7.07 -23.84
CA HIS A 74 -0.93 -6.34 -22.63
C HIS A 74 0.51 -6.63 -22.21
N PRO A 75 1.18 -5.69 -21.49
CA PRO A 75 2.51 -5.95 -20.92
C PRO A 75 2.54 -7.20 -20.03
N ASP A 76 3.62 -7.98 -20.11
CA ASP A 76 3.75 -9.22 -19.34
C ASP A 76 3.56 -9.03 -17.83
N ALA A 77 4.08 -7.93 -17.28
CA ALA A 77 3.91 -7.62 -15.85
C ALA A 77 2.43 -7.46 -15.46
N TRP A 78 1.62 -6.80 -16.32
CA TRP A 78 0.19 -6.64 -16.10
C TRP A 78 -0.54 -7.99 -16.13
N MET A 79 -0.20 -8.82 -17.12
CA MET A 79 -0.80 -10.14 -17.28
C MET A 79 -0.46 -11.06 -16.09
N ARG A 80 0.80 -11.03 -15.62
CA ARG A 80 1.23 -11.81 -14.45
C ARG A 80 0.51 -11.39 -13.20
N GLU A 81 0.42 -10.09 -12.92
CA GLU A 81 -0.33 -9.56 -11.78
C GLU A 81 -1.80 -10.01 -11.82
N HIS A 82 -2.44 -9.82 -12.98
CA HIS A 82 -3.84 -10.24 -13.19
C HIS A 82 -4.03 -11.75 -12.95
N HIS A 83 -3.15 -12.58 -13.51
CA HIS A 83 -3.24 -14.03 -13.36
C HIS A 83 -2.88 -14.52 -11.96
N ALA A 84 -2.05 -13.82 -11.21
CA ALA A 84 -1.76 -14.15 -9.81
C ALA A 84 -3.04 -14.03 -8.95
N TYR A 85 -3.79 -12.93 -9.09
CA TYR A 85 -5.07 -12.80 -8.41
C TYR A 85 -6.12 -13.78 -8.94
N LEU A 86 -6.19 -14.02 -10.25
CA LEU A 86 -7.09 -15.03 -10.82
C LEU A 86 -6.81 -16.42 -10.24
N ALA A 87 -5.55 -16.81 -10.17
CA ALA A 87 -5.13 -18.10 -9.60
C ALA A 87 -5.51 -18.22 -8.12
N LEU A 88 -5.30 -17.17 -7.33
CA LEU A 88 -5.73 -17.11 -5.93
C LEU A 88 -7.25 -17.29 -5.83
N MET A 89 -8.03 -16.51 -6.58
CA MET A 89 -9.50 -16.55 -6.51
C MET A 89 -10.08 -17.90 -6.94
N LEU A 90 -9.50 -18.53 -7.97
CA LEU A 90 -9.88 -19.90 -8.37
C LEU A 90 -9.56 -20.92 -7.28
N ARG A 91 -8.44 -20.77 -6.56
CA ARG A 91 -8.08 -21.63 -5.43
C ARG A 91 -9.05 -21.44 -4.26
N LEU A 92 -9.40 -20.20 -3.92
CA LEU A 92 -10.39 -19.89 -2.87
C LEU A 92 -11.79 -20.43 -3.22
N ALA A 93 -12.22 -20.31 -4.47
CA ALA A 93 -13.50 -20.83 -4.93
C ALA A 93 -13.60 -22.35 -4.82
N ARG A 94 -12.48 -23.08 -5.01
CA ARG A 94 -12.45 -24.56 -4.96
C ARG A 94 -12.38 -25.13 -3.54
N GLY A 95 -11.91 -24.40 -2.54
CA GLY A 95 -11.69 -24.96 -1.22
C GLY A 95 -11.29 -23.97 -0.13
N GLY A 96 -11.52 -22.69 -0.31
CA GLY A 96 -11.15 -21.63 0.65
C GLY A 96 -11.75 -21.87 2.04
N GLN A 97 -12.99 -22.31 2.12
CA GLN A 97 -13.72 -22.57 3.37
C GLN A 97 -13.08 -23.66 4.26
N SER A 98 -12.31 -24.57 3.69
CA SER A 98 -11.58 -25.57 4.48
C SER A 98 -10.32 -24.97 5.14
N ARG A 99 -9.80 -23.86 4.62
CA ARG A 99 -8.57 -23.20 5.07
C ARG A 99 -8.82 -21.93 5.86
N PHE A 100 -9.79 -21.11 5.47
CA PHE A 100 -10.00 -19.76 5.99
C PHE A 100 -11.42 -19.56 6.51
N ASP A 101 -11.54 -18.73 7.52
CA ASP A 101 -12.81 -18.30 8.10
C ASP A 101 -13.25 -16.96 7.50
N VAL A 102 -12.27 -16.15 7.01
CA VAL A 102 -12.51 -14.87 6.34
C VAL A 102 -11.38 -14.57 5.35
N VAL A 103 -11.72 -13.89 4.25
CA VAL A 103 -10.77 -13.26 3.33
C VAL A 103 -10.79 -11.77 3.58
N HIS A 104 -9.63 -11.18 3.94
CA HIS A 104 -9.46 -9.74 4.04
C HIS A 104 -8.65 -9.26 2.84
N ASN A 105 -9.34 -8.63 1.90
CA ASN A 105 -8.73 -8.11 0.68
C ASN A 105 -8.25 -6.68 0.90
N ASN A 106 -6.93 -6.49 0.92
CA ASN A 106 -6.23 -5.21 0.94
C ASN A 106 -5.59 -4.87 -0.41
N SER A 107 -5.81 -5.69 -1.44
CA SER A 107 -5.31 -5.39 -2.76
C SER A 107 -6.11 -4.26 -3.42
N LEU A 108 -5.46 -3.56 -4.34
CA LEU A 108 -6.13 -2.58 -5.19
C LEU A 108 -6.69 -3.20 -6.48
N HIS A 109 -6.55 -4.53 -6.61
CA HIS A 109 -6.91 -5.25 -7.81
C HIS A 109 -8.42 -5.60 -7.82
N HIS A 110 -9.03 -5.49 -8.99
CA HIS A 110 -10.47 -5.71 -9.18
C HIS A 110 -10.92 -7.18 -9.05
N LEU A 111 -10.05 -8.15 -9.40
CA LEU A 111 -10.45 -9.58 -9.43
C LEU A 111 -10.92 -10.14 -8.09
N PRO A 112 -10.31 -9.86 -6.94
CA PRO A 112 -10.85 -10.33 -5.66
C PRO A 112 -12.31 -9.91 -5.47
N VAL A 113 -12.65 -8.67 -5.80
CA VAL A 113 -14.02 -8.16 -5.68
C VAL A 113 -14.93 -8.79 -6.74
N ALA A 114 -14.53 -8.79 -8.02
CA ALA A 114 -15.34 -9.35 -9.10
C ALA A 114 -15.68 -10.83 -8.91
N MET A 115 -14.76 -11.60 -8.33
CA MET A 115 -14.91 -13.03 -8.08
C MET A 115 -15.42 -13.39 -6.67
N ALA A 116 -15.66 -12.41 -5.80
CA ALA A 116 -16.21 -12.64 -4.48
C ALA A 116 -17.47 -13.52 -4.47
N PRO A 117 -18.43 -13.38 -5.42
CA PRO A 117 -19.62 -14.25 -5.49
C PRO A 117 -19.31 -15.75 -5.68
N MET A 118 -18.10 -16.09 -6.17
CA MET A 118 -17.67 -17.47 -6.40
C MET A 118 -16.98 -18.10 -5.20
N VAL A 119 -16.72 -17.33 -4.14
CA VAL A 119 -15.98 -17.75 -2.95
C VAL A 119 -16.95 -17.94 -1.80
N SER A 120 -16.95 -19.11 -1.17
CA SER A 120 -17.85 -19.41 -0.05
C SER A 120 -17.39 -18.81 1.29
N VAL A 121 -16.15 -18.30 1.33
CA VAL A 121 -15.59 -17.64 2.52
C VAL A 121 -16.02 -16.17 2.52
N PRO A 122 -16.57 -15.63 3.61
CA PRO A 122 -16.89 -14.20 3.70
C PRO A 122 -15.68 -13.34 3.35
N MET A 123 -15.91 -12.26 2.58
CA MET A 123 -14.86 -11.35 2.16
C MET A 123 -15.10 -9.93 2.69
N VAL A 124 -14.05 -9.33 3.23
CA VAL A 124 -13.98 -7.91 3.56
C VAL A 124 -12.94 -7.27 2.63
N THR A 125 -13.31 -6.19 1.96
CA THR A 125 -12.40 -5.41 1.11
C THR A 125 -12.17 -4.03 1.71
N THR A 126 -10.91 -3.68 1.97
CA THR A 126 -10.54 -2.33 2.45
C THR A 126 -10.19 -1.42 1.27
N LEU A 127 -10.84 -0.27 1.22
CA LEU A 127 -10.63 0.76 0.21
C LEU A 127 -9.50 1.69 0.66
N HIS A 128 -8.34 1.57 0.00
CA HIS A 128 -7.10 2.28 0.31
C HIS A 128 -6.82 3.45 -0.63
N THR A 129 -7.66 3.68 -1.64
CA THR A 129 -7.46 4.70 -2.69
C THR A 129 -8.76 5.46 -2.93
N PRO A 130 -8.70 6.62 -3.59
CA PRO A 130 -9.85 7.18 -4.29
C PRO A 130 -10.45 6.16 -5.28
N PRO A 131 -11.67 6.39 -5.79
CA PRO A 131 -12.32 5.49 -6.74
C PRO A 131 -11.44 5.16 -7.94
N LEU A 132 -11.41 3.87 -8.29
CA LEU A 132 -10.70 3.32 -9.43
C LEU A 132 -11.70 2.67 -10.37
N GLY A 133 -11.77 3.06 -11.63
CA GLY A 133 -12.80 2.62 -12.58
C GLY A 133 -12.93 1.10 -12.71
N TRP A 134 -11.82 0.35 -12.62
CA TRP A 134 -11.87 -1.11 -12.64
C TRP A 134 -12.49 -1.71 -11.38
N LEU A 135 -12.24 -1.09 -10.22
CA LEU A 135 -12.81 -1.54 -8.96
C LEU A 135 -14.30 -1.16 -8.87
N GLU A 136 -14.69 0.02 -9.34
CA GLU A 136 -16.11 0.41 -9.49
C GLU A 136 -16.88 -0.59 -10.35
N SER A 137 -16.31 -0.96 -11.51
CA SER A 137 -16.91 -1.96 -12.40
C SER A 137 -17.04 -3.32 -11.73
N ALA A 138 -16.00 -3.76 -10.99
CA ALA A 138 -16.01 -5.02 -10.25
C ALA A 138 -17.09 -5.02 -9.16
N ILE A 139 -17.23 -3.93 -8.42
CA ILE A 139 -18.25 -3.74 -7.39
C ILE A 139 -19.66 -3.85 -8.02
N ALA A 140 -19.89 -3.14 -9.12
CA ALA A 140 -21.17 -3.18 -9.81
C ALA A 140 -21.56 -4.59 -10.28
N MET A 141 -20.59 -5.43 -10.64
CA MET A 141 -20.82 -6.82 -11.06
C MET A 141 -20.96 -7.80 -9.90
N SER A 142 -20.29 -7.58 -8.78
CA SER A 142 -20.26 -8.52 -7.66
C SER A 142 -21.45 -8.40 -6.70
N GLY A 143 -22.22 -7.31 -6.76
CA GLY A 143 -23.30 -7.05 -5.81
C GLY A 143 -22.80 -7.06 -4.35
N ASP A 144 -23.58 -7.65 -3.46
CA ASP A 144 -23.32 -7.66 -2.01
C ASP A 144 -22.37 -8.80 -1.56
N ALA A 145 -21.55 -9.34 -2.45
CA ALA A 145 -20.70 -10.49 -2.14
C ALA A 145 -19.45 -10.15 -1.29
N SER A 146 -19.14 -8.87 -1.12
CA SER A 146 -18.06 -8.38 -0.26
C SER A 146 -18.58 -7.29 0.66
N THR A 147 -18.12 -7.29 1.91
CA THR A 147 -18.29 -6.14 2.82
C THR A 147 -17.14 -5.18 2.60
N PHE A 148 -17.41 -3.86 2.67
CA PHE A 148 -16.40 -2.85 2.42
C PHE A 148 -16.04 -2.08 3.68
N ALA A 149 -14.75 -1.87 3.88
CA ALA A 149 -14.20 -0.93 4.85
C ALA A 149 -13.46 0.20 4.11
N ALA A 150 -13.42 1.38 4.69
CA ALA A 150 -12.68 2.52 4.16
C ALA A 150 -11.71 3.05 5.21
N VAL A 151 -10.51 3.41 4.81
CA VAL A 151 -9.45 3.87 5.71
C VAL A 151 -9.71 5.24 6.34
N SER A 152 -10.68 5.98 5.83
CA SER A 152 -11.10 7.28 6.39
C SER A 152 -12.53 7.64 6.00
N ARG A 153 -13.11 8.63 6.70
CA ARG A 153 -14.42 9.20 6.31
C ARG A 153 -14.38 9.83 4.92
N HIS A 154 -13.24 10.42 4.54
CA HIS A 154 -13.03 10.98 3.21
C HIS A 154 -13.10 9.89 2.14
N THR A 155 -12.37 8.78 2.34
CA THR A 155 -12.42 7.63 1.43
C THR A 155 -13.82 7.02 1.37
N ALA A 156 -14.50 6.83 2.51
CA ALA A 156 -15.86 6.32 2.53
C ALA A 156 -16.84 7.22 1.74
N ALA A 157 -16.71 8.54 1.89
CA ALA A 157 -17.52 9.51 1.15
C ALA A 157 -17.22 9.47 -0.36
N ALA A 158 -15.96 9.36 -0.76
CA ALA A 158 -15.56 9.25 -2.16
C ALA A 158 -16.15 8.00 -2.85
N TRP A 159 -16.25 6.89 -2.12
CA TRP A 159 -16.80 5.62 -2.64
C TRP A 159 -18.32 5.47 -2.46
N SER A 160 -19.01 6.42 -1.82
CA SER A 160 -20.42 6.32 -1.44
C SER A 160 -21.41 6.13 -2.61
N HIS A 161 -21.00 6.49 -3.83
CA HIS A 161 -21.76 6.26 -5.05
C HIS A 161 -21.77 4.79 -5.50
N ALA A 162 -20.81 3.99 -5.04
CA ALA A 162 -20.63 2.59 -5.44
C ALA A 162 -20.95 1.62 -4.29
N VAL A 163 -20.53 1.93 -3.06
CA VAL A 163 -20.73 1.07 -1.89
C VAL A 163 -20.94 1.89 -0.60
N GLN A 164 -21.58 1.25 0.39
CA GLN A 164 -21.50 1.72 1.77
C GLN A 164 -20.35 1.01 2.46
N ALA A 165 -19.31 1.79 2.85
CA ALA A 165 -18.14 1.27 3.54
C ALA A 165 -18.15 1.69 5.01
N GLU A 166 -17.83 0.75 5.89
CA GLU A 166 -17.56 1.07 7.29
C GLU A 166 -16.20 1.76 7.42
N VAL A 167 -16.13 2.83 8.22
CA VAL A 167 -14.88 3.56 8.42
C VAL A 167 -14.03 2.87 9.48
N VAL A 168 -12.93 2.26 9.04
CA VAL A 168 -11.92 1.63 9.89
C VAL A 168 -10.57 2.30 9.61
N PRO A 169 -10.16 3.29 10.42
CA PRO A 169 -8.90 4.00 10.21
C PRO A 169 -7.69 3.06 10.28
N ASN A 170 -6.65 3.36 9.51
CA ASN A 170 -5.38 2.67 9.65
C ASN A 170 -4.79 2.91 11.05
N GLY A 171 -4.16 1.89 11.61
CA GLY A 171 -3.43 1.98 12.87
C GLY A 171 -1.96 2.33 12.66
N VAL A 172 -1.36 2.89 13.71
CA VAL A 172 0.08 3.06 13.85
C VAL A 172 0.53 2.25 15.06
N ASP A 173 1.64 1.53 14.92
CA ASP A 173 2.24 0.80 16.03
C ASP A 173 2.99 1.77 16.96
N THR A 174 2.31 2.19 18.03
CA THR A 174 2.86 3.11 19.01
C THR A 174 4.00 2.50 19.86
N SER A 175 4.26 1.21 19.77
CA SER A 175 5.45 0.62 20.38
C SER A 175 6.73 0.90 19.58
N ARG A 176 6.62 1.06 18.28
CA ARG A 176 7.71 1.44 17.37
C ARG A 176 7.79 2.96 17.19
N TRP A 177 6.67 3.62 16.93
CA TRP A 177 6.58 5.07 16.74
C TRP A 177 6.48 5.77 18.11
N GLN A 178 7.65 5.93 18.77
CA GLN A 178 7.75 6.56 20.08
C GLN A 178 8.10 8.05 19.93
N PRO A 179 7.61 8.91 20.83
CA PRO A 179 8.03 10.31 20.87
C PRO A 179 9.55 10.42 20.99
N GLY A 180 10.15 11.16 20.07
CA GLY A 180 11.59 11.41 20.06
C GLY A 180 11.96 12.74 20.73
N PRO A 181 13.26 13.08 20.79
CA PRO A 181 13.75 14.30 21.43
C PRO A 181 13.37 15.58 20.65
N GLY A 182 12.87 15.47 19.45
CA GLY A 182 12.70 16.59 18.56
C GLY A 182 14.03 17.20 18.08
N GLY A 183 13.98 18.28 17.33
CA GLY A 183 15.17 18.95 16.82
C GLY A 183 14.89 20.17 15.97
N GLY A 184 15.93 20.73 15.34
CA GLY A 184 15.84 21.94 14.52
C GLY A 184 15.62 21.71 13.03
N ARG A 185 15.56 20.44 12.56
CA ARG A 185 15.33 20.12 11.15
C ARG A 185 13.89 19.72 10.90
N ALA A 186 13.38 20.00 9.71
CA ALA A 186 12.16 19.40 9.23
C ALA A 186 12.43 17.99 8.67
N VAL A 187 11.41 17.17 8.62
CA VAL A 187 11.43 15.89 7.93
C VAL A 187 10.28 15.79 6.93
N TRP A 188 10.53 15.11 5.84
CA TRP A 188 9.52 14.66 4.89
C TRP A 188 9.73 13.17 4.61
N THR A 189 8.65 12.37 4.66
CA THR A 189 8.72 10.93 4.41
C THR A 189 7.68 10.53 3.36
N GLY A 190 8.07 9.62 2.47
CA GLY A 190 7.17 9.10 1.44
C GLY A 190 7.87 8.70 0.15
N ARG A 191 7.11 8.19 -0.79
CA ARG A 191 7.60 7.92 -2.14
C ARG A 191 7.95 9.24 -2.85
N LEU A 192 9.13 9.29 -3.47
CA LEU A 192 9.52 10.45 -4.27
C LEU A 192 8.85 10.37 -5.64
N VAL A 193 7.64 10.93 -5.70
CA VAL A 193 6.76 10.99 -6.88
C VAL A 193 6.01 12.34 -6.90
N PRO A 194 5.53 12.80 -8.07
CA PRO A 194 4.86 14.10 -8.21
C PRO A 194 3.69 14.30 -7.25
N GLU A 195 2.85 13.29 -7.07
CA GLU A 195 1.65 13.40 -6.21
C GLU A 195 1.96 13.54 -4.72
N LYS A 196 3.16 13.18 -4.26
CA LYS A 196 3.62 13.41 -2.87
C LYS A 196 4.41 14.71 -2.72
N ALA A 197 4.88 15.29 -3.81
CA ALA A 197 5.48 16.61 -3.95
C ALA A 197 6.58 16.95 -2.91
N PRO A 198 7.63 16.12 -2.73
CA PRO A 198 8.75 16.44 -1.83
C PRO A 198 9.43 17.79 -2.15
N HIS A 199 9.44 18.23 -3.40
CA HIS A 199 9.98 19.54 -3.80
C HIS A 199 9.27 20.68 -3.08
N LEU A 200 7.95 20.60 -2.86
CA LEU A 200 7.20 21.60 -2.12
C LEU A 200 7.56 21.62 -0.64
N ALA A 201 7.87 20.47 -0.06
CA ALA A 201 8.35 20.38 1.32
C ALA A 201 9.71 21.10 1.48
N ILE A 202 10.63 20.92 0.52
CA ILE A 202 11.92 21.62 0.52
C ILE A 202 11.70 23.14 0.46
N LEU A 203 10.87 23.60 -0.47
CA LEU A 203 10.58 25.02 -0.63
C LEU A 203 9.90 25.63 0.61
N ALA A 204 8.98 24.89 1.24
CA ALA A 204 8.31 25.30 2.47
C ALA A 204 9.29 25.38 3.65
N ALA A 205 10.16 24.38 3.83
CA ALA A 205 11.19 24.38 4.87
C ALA A 205 12.14 25.57 4.71
N ARG A 206 12.64 25.83 3.49
CA ARG A 206 13.48 27.00 3.19
C ARG A 206 12.80 28.31 3.53
N ARG A 207 11.53 28.45 3.16
CA ARG A 207 10.76 29.68 3.46
C ARG A 207 10.59 29.90 4.97
N ALA A 208 10.59 28.82 5.75
CA ALA A 208 10.55 28.84 7.21
C ALA A 208 11.95 28.96 7.87
N GLY A 209 13.04 29.01 7.10
CA GLY A 209 14.40 29.02 7.61
C GLY A 209 14.84 27.68 8.24
N LEU A 210 14.20 26.58 7.86
CA LEU A 210 14.49 25.24 8.37
C LEU A 210 15.28 24.43 7.33
N ALA A 211 16.24 23.67 7.81
CA ALA A 211 16.80 22.60 7.03
C ALA A 211 15.87 21.37 7.05
N ILE A 212 15.90 20.54 5.99
CA ILE A 212 15.00 19.41 5.83
C ILE A 212 15.74 18.14 5.41
N ASP A 213 15.32 16.99 5.96
CA ASP A 213 15.71 15.65 5.55
C ASP A 213 14.52 14.96 4.87
N LEU A 214 14.76 14.36 3.69
CA LEU A 214 13.76 13.63 2.92
C LEU A 214 14.09 12.15 2.92
N ALA A 215 13.13 11.30 3.28
CA ALA A 215 13.30 9.84 3.31
C ALA A 215 12.23 9.14 2.49
N GLY A 216 12.66 8.17 1.68
CA GLY A 216 11.76 7.27 0.95
C GLY A 216 12.31 6.79 -0.39
N PRO A 217 11.60 5.85 -1.04
CA PRO A 217 12.02 5.29 -2.31
C PRO A 217 11.83 6.26 -3.47
N VAL A 218 12.76 6.25 -4.41
CA VAL A 218 12.66 6.94 -5.70
C VAL A 218 11.87 6.05 -6.66
N LEU A 219 10.59 6.37 -6.92
CA LEU A 219 9.77 5.62 -7.87
C LEU A 219 9.60 6.35 -9.22
N ASP A 220 9.89 7.64 -9.26
CA ASP A 220 9.96 8.44 -10.49
C ASP A 220 11.30 9.17 -10.55
N ALA A 221 12.29 8.53 -11.18
CA ALA A 221 13.63 9.08 -11.30
C ALA A 221 13.69 10.35 -12.15
N ASP A 222 12.82 10.49 -13.15
CA ASP A 222 12.76 11.67 -14.01
C ASP A 222 12.21 12.88 -13.25
N TYR A 223 11.19 12.67 -12.44
CA TYR A 223 10.67 13.70 -11.56
C TYR A 223 11.73 14.12 -10.52
N VAL A 224 12.38 13.17 -9.86
CA VAL A 224 13.41 13.47 -8.85
C VAL A 224 14.53 14.29 -9.47
N ARG A 225 15.03 13.91 -10.64
CA ARG A 225 16.10 14.63 -11.35
C ARG A 225 15.71 16.07 -11.72
N ARG A 226 14.46 16.28 -12.13
CA ARG A 226 13.99 17.61 -12.57
C ARG A 226 13.59 18.53 -11.44
N GLU A 227 12.90 17.99 -10.41
CA GLU A 227 12.21 18.83 -9.43
C GLU A 227 12.83 18.75 -8.03
N VAL A 228 13.51 17.66 -7.68
CA VAL A 228 14.04 17.46 -6.32
C VAL A 228 15.54 17.73 -6.27
N GLU A 229 16.34 17.06 -7.12
CA GLU A 229 17.81 17.18 -7.11
C GLU A 229 18.31 18.62 -7.23
N PRO A 230 17.73 19.52 -8.07
CA PRO A 230 18.17 20.89 -8.14
C PRO A 230 17.95 21.69 -6.85
N LEU A 231 17.11 21.17 -5.96
CA LEU A 231 16.80 21.79 -4.66
C LEU A 231 17.64 21.21 -3.51
N LEU A 232 18.41 20.15 -3.75
CA LEU A 232 19.26 19.56 -2.71
C LEU A 232 20.49 20.44 -2.44
N GLY A 233 20.97 20.42 -1.21
CA GLY A 233 22.12 21.18 -0.75
C GLY A 233 22.34 21.03 0.75
N ASP A 234 23.05 21.95 1.38
CA ASP A 234 23.36 21.87 2.82
C ASP A 234 22.11 21.93 3.70
N ASP A 235 21.07 22.60 3.23
CA ASP A 235 19.79 22.76 3.93
C ASP A 235 18.75 21.67 3.60
N ALA A 236 18.92 20.94 2.48
CA ALA A 236 17.98 19.91 2.05
C ALA A 236 18.71 18.64 1.61
N ARG A 237 18.46 17.52 2.28
CA ARG A 237 19.18 16.27 2.03
C ARG A 237 18.19 15.13 1.75
N LEU A 238 18.50 14.32 0.73
CA LEU A 238 17.86 13.03 0.50
C LEU A 238 18.65 11.97 1.28
N VAL A 239 18.04 11.40 2.33
CA VAL A 239 18.69 10.42 3.22
C VAL A 239 18.48 8.97 2.76
N GLY A 240 17.67 8.78 1.69
CA GLY A 240 17.45 7.49 1.06
C GLY A 240 16.22 6.75 1.58
N HIS A 241 16.12 5.48 1.21
CA HIS A 241 15.02 4.60 1.60
C HIS A 241 15.41 3.85 2.87
N LEU A 242 14.70 4.09 3.96
CA LEU A 242 15.06 3.65 5.31
C LEU A 242 14.15 2.49 5.78
N HIS A 243 14.72 1.56 6.54
CA HIS A 243 13.96 0.63 7.35
C HIS A 243 13.18 1.37 8.45
N THR A 244 12.09 0.79 8.93
CA THR A 244 11.16 1.46 9.85
C THR A 244 11.83 2.01 11.09
N ASP A 245 12.75 1.28 11.73
CA ASP A 245 13.44 1.76 12.95
C ASP A 245 14.28 3.02 12.68
N ALA A 246 15.01 3.05 11.57
CA ALA A 246 15.77 4.23 11.17
C ALA A 246 14.85 5.40 10.77
N LEU A 247 13.67 5.09 10.21
CA LEU A 247 12.66 6.08 9.87
C LEU A 247 12.03 6.68 11.14
N CYS A 248 11.68 5.85 12.12
CA CYS A 248 11.21 6.29 13.45
C CYS A 248 12.22 7.22 14.12
N ASP A 249 13.50 6.84 14.11
CA ASP A 249 14.59 7.66 14.63
C ASP A 249 14.72 9.01 13.91
N LEU A 250 14.59 9.00 12.59
CA LEU A 250 14.65 10.23 11.79
C LEU A 250 13.51 11.18 12.12
N VAL A 251 12.27 10.65 12.15
CA VAL A 251 11.06 11.42 12.48
C VAL A 251 11.11 11.92 13.92
N GLY A 252 11.52 11.07 14.88
CA GLY A 252 11.61 11.42 16.29
C GLY A 252 12.65 12.51 16.59
N ARG A 253 13.65 12.70 15.71
CA ARG A 253 14.65 13.79 15.81
C ARG A 253 14.26 15.05 15.03
N ALA A 254 13.14 15.05 14.32
CA ALA A 254 12.68 16.21 13.59
C ALA A 254 11.90 17.19 14.50
N GLY A 255 12.00 18.46 14.23
CA GLY A 255 11.17 19.49 14.90
C GLY A 255 9.78 19.62 14.30
N VAL A 256 9.62 19.21 13.05
CA VAL A 256 8.34 19.24 12.31
C VAL A 256 8.37 18.25 11.15
N ALA A 257 7.27 17.53 10.94
CA ALA A 257 7.05 16.72 9.75
C ALA A 257 6.22 17.55 8.74
N LEU A 258 6.68 17.57 7.49
CA LEU A 258 5.97 18.22 6.39
C LEU A 258 5.26 17.18 5.53
N VAL A 259 3.98 17.38 5.27
CA VAL A 259 3.12 16.50 4.47
C VAL A 259 2.53 17.33 3.34
N THR A 260 2.92 17.06 2.09
CA THR A 260 2.68 17.91 0.93
C THR A 260 1.99 17.19 -0.25
N PRO A 261 0.92 16.40 -0.05
CA PRO A 261 0.28 15.68 -1.13
C PRO A 261 -0.40 16.65 -2.11
N GLN A 262 -0.29 16.35 -3.42
CA GLN A 262 -0.96 17.05 -4.51
C GLN A 262 -2.13 16.22 -5.07
N TRP A 263 -2.62 15.28 -4.30
CA TRP A 263 -3.74 14.40 -4.62
C TRP A 263 -4.62 14.17 -3.39
N ASP A 264 -5.79 13.56 -3.59
CA ASP A 264 -6.69 13.18 -2.50
C ASP A 264 -6.09 12.02 -1.69
N GLU A 265 -5.34 12.36 -0.65
CA GLU A 265 -4.69 11.38 0.23
C GLU A 265 -5.74 10.59 1.01
N PRO A 266 -5.84 9.27 0.85
CA PRO A 266 -6.90 8.46 1.47
C PRO A 266 -6.87 8.46 2.98
N TYR A 267 -5.66 8.44 3.58
CA TYR A 267 -5.48 8.43 5.03
C TYR A 267 -4.34 9.35 5.51
N GLY A 268 -3.14 9.19 4.91
CA GLY A 268 -1.96 9.95 5.32
C GLY A 268 -1.24 9.32 6.51
N LEU A 269 -0.84 8.06 6.40
CA LEU A 269 -0.09 7.33 7.44
C LEU A 269 1.09 8.12 7.96
N VAL A 270 1.86 8.78 7.09
CA VAL A 270 3.03 9.59 7.49
C VAL A 270 2.69 10.72 8.47
N ALA A 271 1.48 11.27 8.42
CA ALA A 271 1.04 12.25 9.40
C ALA A 271 0.73 11.59 10.76
N ALA A 272 0.07 10.42 10.75
CA ALA A 272 -0.22 9.68 11.96
C ALA A 272 1.04 9.11 12.63
N GLU A 273 2.04 8.71 11.83
CA GLU A 273 3.35 8.24 12.30
C GLU A 273 4.18 9.35 12.94
N ALA A 274 3.98 10.62 12.52
CA ALA A 274 4.71 11.78 13.04
C ALA A 274 4.04 12.45 14.25
N MET A 275 2.85 12.05 14.63
CA MET A 275 2.07 12.62 15.75
C MET A 275 2.34 11.92 17.07
#